data_077bd6ad26f88bd7d33062c9600e2ed0
#
_entry.id   077bd6ad26f88bd7d33062c9600e2ed0
#
_cell.length_a   1.000
_cell.length_b   1.000
_cell.length_c   1.000
_cell.angle_alpha   90.00
_cell.angle_beta   90.00
_cell.angle_gamma   90.00
#
_symmetry.space_group_name_H-M   'P 1'
#
loop_
_entity.id
_entity.type
_entity.pdbx_description
1 polymer ?
#
loop_
_entity_poly.entity_id
_entity_poly.type
_entity_poly.pdbx_seq_one_letter_code
_entity_poly.pdbx_strand_id
1 'polypeptide(L)'
;MTDVPDIPLDQIQQRVVAMWMGSFYGSSGYVARKLGKRGLREFQDQGARQVAATFKQLGLAEPKDVALAMATNDKNLFGSVIEVVEGDGYVEIKRHSCGLMQGAKSFARIGASLIAKEHCKTCVEGHWKKVFSDLKLNLE
;
A
#
# COMPACT_ATOMS: atom_id res chain seq x y z
N MET A 1 -28.73 13.82 -23.48
CA MET A 1 -27.77 13.13 -22.59
C MET A 1 -26.38 13.68 -22.87
N THR A 2 -25.63 13.95 -21.83
CA THR A 2 -24.22 14.37 -21.99
C THR A 2 -23.36 13.12 -21.79
N ASP A 3 -22.50 12.81 -22.76
CA ASP A 3 -21.61 11.66 -22.65
C ASP A 3 -20.57 11.90 -21.58
N VAL A 4 -20.32 10.89 -20.74
CA VAL A 4 -19.26 10.90 -19.74
C VAL A 4 -17.97 10.47 -20.42
N PRO A 5 -16.91 11.31 -20.48
CA PRO A 5 -15.70 10.96 -21.18
C PRO A 5 -14.91 9.84 -20.48
N ASP A 6 -14.28 9.00 -21.29
CA ASP A 6 -13.30 8.02 -20.79
C ASP A 6 -12.02 8.72 -20.35
N ILE A 7 -11.36 8.13 -19.35
CA ILE A 7 -10.09 8.62 -18.82
C ILE A 7 -8.97 7.66 -19.25
N PRO A 8 -7.86 8.14 -19.83
CA PRO A 8 -6.70 7.30 -20.15
C PRO A 8 -6.16 6.58 -18.90
N LEU A 9 -5.65 5.35 -19.09
CA LEU A 9 -5.22 4.47 -17.99
C LEU A 9 -4.16 5.10 -17.08
N ASP A 10 -3.17 5.78 -17.66
CA ASP A 10 -2.12 6.48 -16.89
C ASP A 10 -2.69 7.59 -16.00
N GLN A 11 -3.70 8.32 -16.50
CA GLN A 11 -4.42 9.32 -15.71
C GLN A 11 -5.29 8.68 -14.62
N ILE A 12 -5.91 7.52 -14.88
CA ILE A 12 -6.63 6.75 -13.87
C ILE A 12 -5.68 6.38 -12.73
N GLN A 13 -4.52 5.82 -13.05
CA GLN A 13 -3.51 5.44 -12.06
C GLN A 13 -3.04 6.63 -11.22
N GLN A 14 -2.76 7.77 -11.83
CA GLN A 14 -2.39 9.00 -11.12
C GLN A 14 -3.50 9.47 -10.17
N ARG A 15 -4.77 9.43 -10.61
CA ARG A 15 -5.93 9.81 -9.78
C ARG A 15 -6.12 8.84 -8.62
N VAL A 16 -6.01 7.53 -8.87
CA VAL A 16 -6.09 6.50 -7.82
C VAL A 16 -5.02 6.72 -6.76
N VAL A 17 -3.76 6.93 -7.18
CA VAL A 17 -2.66 7.23 -6.24
C VAL A 17 -2.94 8.49 -5.45
N ALA A 18 -3.39 9.57 -6.10
CA ALA A 18 -3.68 10.84 -5.42
C ALA A 18 -4.83 10.69 -4.40
N MET A 19 -5.92 10.01 -4.77
CA MET A 19 -7.06 9.75 -3.89
C MET A 19 -6.66 8.87 -2.71
N TRP A 20 -5.91 7.79 -2.97
CA TRP A 20 -5.45 6.87 -1.93
C TRP A 20 -4.51 7.57 -0.95
N MET A 21 -3.51 8.30 -1.47
CA MET A 21 -2.58 9.07 -0.64
C MET A 21 -3.28 10.17 0.16
N GLY A 22 -4.20 10.90 -0.46
CA GLY A 22 -4.99 11.93 0.22
C GLY A 22 -5.82 11.36 1.37
N SER A 23 -6.49 10.25 1.15
CA SER A 23 -7.26 9.54 2.17
C SER A 23 -6.36 9.00 3.29
N PHE A 24 -5.30 8.28 2.93
CA PHE A 24 -4.39 7.68 3.90
C PHE A 24 -3.67 8.73 4.77
N TYR A 25 -3.06 9.74 4.15
CA TYR A 25 -2.34 10.76 4.92
C TYR A 25 -3.27 11.73 5.64
N GLY A 26 -4.44 12.02 5.08
CA GLY A 26 -5.46 12.80 5.76
C GLY A 26 -5.94 12.12 7.05
N SER A 27 -6.30 10.84 6.95
CA SER A 27 -6.74 10.04 8.10
C SER A 27 -5.62 9.82 9.11
N SER A 28 -4.44 9.41 8.66
CA SER A 28 -3.27 9.18 9.52
C SER A 28 -2.83 10.46 10.23
N GLY A 29 -2.84 11.59 9.52
CA GLY A 29 -2.49 12.88 10.10
C GLY A 29 -3.48 13.35 11.17
N TYR A 30 -4.77 13.12 10.95
CA TYR A 30 -5.82 13.40 11.94
C TYR A 30 -5.63 12.54 13.18
N VAL A 31 -5.48 11.22 13.00
CA VAL A 31 -5.27 10.26 14.10
C VAL A 31 -4.02 10.61 14.90
N ALA A 32 -2.91 10.91 14.23
CA ALA A 32 -1.66 11.30 14.89
C ALA A 32 -1.82 12.57 15.76
N ARG A 33 -2.56 13.57 15.27
CA ARG A 33 -2.82 14.81 16.04
C ARG A 33 -3.74 14.60 17.23
N LYS A 34 -4.74 13.71 17.10
CA LYS A 34 -5.75 13.50 18.16
C LYS A 34 -5.35 12.46 19.18
N LEU A 35 -4.70 11.37 18.75
CA LEU A 35 -4.42 10.18 19.56
C LEU A 35 -2.91 9.90 19.71
N GLY A 36 -2.06 10.74 19.13
CA GLY A 36 -0.61 10.61 19.20
C GLY A 36 -0.07 9.35 18.49
N LYS A 37 1.20 9.04 18.77
CA LYS A 37 1.92 7.91 18.14
C LYS A 37 1.28 6.54 18.42
N ARG A 38 0.70 6.37 19.59
CA ARG A 38 0.04 5.10 19.96
C ARG A 38 -1.22 4.89 19.11
N GLY A 39 -2.10 5.90 19.04
CA GLY A 39 -3.31 5.82 18.24
C GLY A 39 -3.01 5.66 16.76
N LEU A 40 -1.94 6.29 16.24
CA LEU A 40 -1.51 6.09 14.86
C LEU A 40 -1.11 4.63 14.59
N ARG A 41 -0.35 3.99 15.49
CA ARG A 41 -0.01 2.56 15.36
C ARG A 41 -1.23 1.67 15.39
N GLU A 42 -2.14 1.89 16.32
CA GLU A 42 -3.40 1.13 16.40
C GLU A 42 -4.23 1.26 15.12
N PHE A 43 -4.29 2.45 14.54
CA PHE A 43 -4.94 2.70 13.25
C PHE A 43 -4.28 1.94 12.09
N GLN A 44 -2.94 1.95 12.03
CA GLN A 44 -2.18 1.23 11.00
C GLN A 44 -2.32 -0.29 11.16
N ASP A 45 -2.24 -0.81 12.39
CA ASP A 45 -2.45 -2.22 12.69
C ASP A 45 -3.85 -2.70 12.29
N GLN A 46 -4.87 -1.89 12.52
CA GLN A 46 -6.24 -2.20 12.09
C GLN A 46 -6.35 -2.29 10.58
N GLY A 47 -5.70 -1.38 9.85
CA GLY A 47 -5.63 -1.44 8.39
C GLY A 47 -4.95 -2.72 7.88
N ALA A 48 -3.84 -3.11 8.50
CA ALA A 48 -3.13 -4.34 8.16
C ALA A 48 -3.97 -5.59 8.42
N ARG A 49 -4.65 -5.66 9.56
CA ARG A 49 -5.57 -6.77 9.89
C ARG A 49 -6.70 -6.89 8.87
N GLN A 50 -7.25 -5.77 8.42
CA GLN A 50 -8.30 -5.77 7.41
C GLN A 50 -7.81 -6.32 6.07
N VAL A 51 -6.59 -5.97 5.64
CA VAL A 51 -5.98 -6.51 4.42
C VAL A 51 -5.74 -8.02 4.57
N ALA A 52 -5.18 -8.46 5.69
CA ALA A 52 -4.96 -9.89 5.96
C ALA A 52 -6.29 -10.68 5.97
N ALA A 53 -7.33 -10.13 6.56
CA ALA A 53 -8.66 -10.74 6.56
C ALA A 53 -9.22 -10.86 5.14
N THR A 54 -9.05 -9.84 4.30
CA THR A 54 -9.46 -9.87 2.90
C THR A 54 -8.72 -10.96 2.13
N PHE A 55 -7.40 -11.09 2.30
CA PHE A 55 -6.61 -12.14 1.65
C PHE A 55 -7.08 -13.53 2.07
N LYS A 56 -7.37 -13.74 3.36
CA LYS A 56 -7.95 -15.02 3.85
C LYS A 56 -9.31 -15.31 3.20
N GLN A 57 -10.19 -14.33 3.10
CA GLN A 57 -11.50 -14.48 2.44
C GLN A 57 -11.36 -14.84 0.96
N LEU A 58 -10.32 -14.35 0.28
CA LEU A 58 -10.00 -14.70 -1.10
C LEU A 58 -9.27 -16.03 -1.25
N GLY A 59 -9.00 -16.74 -0.16
CA GLY A 59 -8.26 -18.01 -0.16
C GLY A 59 -6.76 -17.86 -0.43
N LEU A 60 -6.20 -16.67 -0.30
CA LEU A 60 -4.78 -16.39 -0.51
C LEU A 60 -3.99 -16.77 0.76
N ALA A 61 -3.36 -17.93 0.75
CA ALA A 61 -2.61 -18.47 1.88
C ALA A 61 -1.13 -18.75 1.55
N GLU A 62 -0.83 -19.04 0.29
CA GLU A 62 0.52 -19.34 -0.15
C GLU A 62 1.32 -18.07 -0.44
N PRO A 63 2.64 -18.04 -0.15
CA PRO A 63 3.48 -16.88 -0.39
C PRO A 63 3.39 -16.33 -1.81
N LYS A 64 3.35 -17.21 -2.80
CA LYS A 64 3.23 -16.86 -4.22
C LYS A 64 1.92 -16.13 -4.53
N ASP A 65 0.80 -16.65 -4.04
CA ASP A 65 -0.52 -16.08 -4.34
C ASP A 65 -0.65 -14.69 -3.71
N VAL A 66 -0.16 -14.53 -2.48
CA VAL A 66 -0.12 -13.24 -1.79
C VAL A 66 0.79 -12.25 -2.52
N ALA A 67 1.99 -12.68 -2.94
CA ALA A 67 2.93 -11.86 -3.69
C ALA A 67 2.33 -11.39 -5.03
N LEU A 68 1.68 -12.30 -5.77
CA LEU A 68 1.02 -11.97 -7.03
C LEU A 68 -0.15 -11.01 -6.84
N ALA A 69 -0.97 -11.18 -5.80
CA ALA A 69 -2.06 -10.25 -5.49
C ALA A 69 -1.54 -8.85 -5.18
N MET A 70 -0.47 -8.74 -4.38
CA MET A 70 0.19 -7.47 -4.09
C MET A 70 0.75 -6.82 -5.37
N ALA A 71 1.51 -7.58 -6.15
CA ALA A 71 2.14 -7.08 -7.38
C ALA A 71 1.10 -6.64 -8.41
N THR A 72 -0.02 -7.37 -8.52
CA THR A 72 -1.14 -7.03 -9.40
C THR A 72 -1.73 -5.67 -9.04
N ASN A 73 -1.99 -5.42 -7.77
CA ASN A 73 -2.50 -4.13 -7.32
C ASN A 73 -1.47 -3.01 -7.54
N ASP A 74 -0.22 -3.23 -7.16
CA ASP A 74 0.86 -2.25 -7.31
C ASP A 74 1.04 -1.83 -8.77
N LYS A 75 1.02 -2.81 -9.70
CA LYS A 75 1.17 -2.57 -11.13
C LYS A 75 -0.04 -1.87 -11.72
N ASN A 76 -1.24 -2.42 -11.50
CA ASN A 76 -2.43 -2.01 -12.25
C ASN A 76 -3.13 -0.79 -11.64
N LEU A 77 -3.12 -0.65 -10.31
CA LEU A 77 -3.76 0.50 -9.66
C LEU A 77 -2.80 1.68 -9.45
N PHE A 78 -1.55 1.40 -9.14
CA PHE A 78 -0.59 2.43 -8.73
C PHE A 78 0.49 2.73 -9.77
N GLY A 79 0.52 1.98 -10.89
CA GLY A 79 1.50 2.18 -11.95
C GLY A 79 2.94 1.84 -11.56
N SER A 80 3.12 0.95 -10.58
CA SER A 80 4.45 0.48 -10.17
C SER A 80 5.07 -0.44 -11.22
N VAL A 81 6.39 -0.40 -11.35
CA VAL A 81 7.15 -1.40 -12.10
C VAL A 81 7.63 -2.45 -11.12
N ILE A 82 7.09 -3.64 -11.24
CA ILE A 82 7.23 -4.71 -10.24
C ILE A 82 7.25 -6.07 -10.93
N GLU A 83 8.04 -6.99 -10.40
CA GLU A 83 8.07 -8.40 -10.79
C GLU A 83 8.04 -9.31 -9.57
N VAL A 84 7.57 -10.53 -9.77
CA VAL A 84 7.57 -11.58 -8.76
C VAL A 84 8.46 -12.71 -9.27
N VAL A 85 9.44 -13.10 -8.47
CA VAL A 85 10.40 -14.15 -8.78
C VAL A 85 10.27 -15.28 -7.77
N GLU A 86 10.12 -16.50 -8.25
CA GLU A 86 10.14 -17.70 -7.40
C GLU A 86 11.56 -18.20 -7.24
N GLY A 87 11.97 -18.45 -5.99
CA GLY A 87 13.17 -19.15 -5.64
C GLY A 87 12.86 -20.47 -4.94
N ASP A 88 13.89 -21.17 -4.51
CA ASP A 88 13.74 -22.41 -3.74
C ASP A 88 13.33 -22.09 -2.30
N GLY A 89 12.05 -22.31 -2.00
CA GLY A 89 11.47 -22.06 -0.69
C GLY A 89 11.13 -20.61 -0.36
N TYR A 90 11.22 -19.70 -1.32
CA TYR A 90 10.83 -18.29 -1.14
C TYR A 90 10.24 -17.68 -2.40
N VAL A 91 9.56 -16.54 -2.22
CA VAL A 91 9.09 -15.69 -3.31
C VAL A 91 9.61 -14.28 -3.08
N GLU A 92 10.24 -13.69 -4.09
CA GLU A 92 10.80 -12.35 -4.04
C GLU A 92 9.92 -11.38 -4.85
N ILE A 93 9.60 -10.23 -4.26
CA ILE A 93 8.93 -9.12 -4.94
C ILE A 93 9.99 -8.04 -5.23
N LYS A 94 10.36 -7.88 -6.50
CA LYS A 94 11.28 -6.83 -6.95
C LYS A 94 10.50 -5.62 -7.43
N ARG A 95 10.66 -4.51 -6.73
CA ARG A 95 9.98 -3.27 -7.05
C ARG A 95 10.99 -2.26 -7.60
N HIS A 96 11.00 -2.09 -8.94
CA HIS A 96 11.90 -1.18 -9.65
C HIS A 96 11.45 0.28 -9.55
N SER A 97 10.14 0.50 -9.53
CA SER A 97 9.54 1.79 -9.18
C SER A 97 8.23 1.59 -8.42
N CYS A 98 7.89 2.52 -7.55
CA CYS A 98 6.71 2.45 -6.71
C CYS A 98 5.85 3.70 -6.92
N GLY A 99 4.64 3.53 -7.47
CA GLY A 99 3.71 4.62 -7.69
C GLY A 99 3.26 5.30 -6.40
N LEU A 100 3.07 4.52 -5.33
CA LEU A 100 2.74 5.08 -4.02
C LEU A 100 3.87 5.92 -3.44
N MET A 101 5.14 5.52 -3.63
CA MET A 101 6.29 6.32 -3.22
C MET A 101 6.36 7.66 -3.96
N GLN A 102 6.02 7.67 -5.24
CA GLN A 102 5.94 8.91 -6.03
C GLN A 102 4.89 9.87 -5.44
N GLY A 103 3.71 9.35 -5.12
CA GLY A 103 2.66 10.11 -4.43
C GLY A 103 3.09 10.60 -3.06
N ALA A 104 3.72 9.74 -2.24
CA ALA A 104 4.23 10.11 -0.93
C ALA A 104 5.28 11.22 -0.98
N LYS A 105 6.20 11.19 -1.94
CA LYS A 105 7.18 12.26 -2.17
C LYS A 105 6.52 13.60 -2.51
N SER A 106 5.44 13.58 -3.28
CA SER A 106 4.69 14.79 -3.59
C SER A 106 4.05 15.39 -2.35
N PHE A 107 3.40 14.59 -1.51
CA PHE A 107 2.84 15.03 -0.23
C PHE A 107 3.92 15.55 0.74
N ALA A 108 5.07 14.90 0.81
CA ALA A 108 6.18 15.34 1.66
C ALA A 108 6.75 16.69 1.21
N ARG A 109 6.85 16.95 -0.11
CA ARG A 109 7.35 18.20 -0.68
C ARG A 109 6.47 19.40 -0.34
N ILE A 110 5.17 19.25 -0.39
CA ILE A 110 4.23 20.32 -0.06
C ILE A 110 3.97 20.45 1.45
N GLY A 111 4.65 19.65 2.28
CA GLY A 111 4.48 19.66 3.74
C GLY A 111 3.13 19.16 4.24
N ALA A 112 2.36 18.48 3.39
CA ALA A 112 1.03 18.01 3.74
C ALA A 112 1.02 16.97 4.87
N SER A 113 2.10 16.17 4.98
CA SER A 113 2.25 15.21 6.10
C SER A 113 3.73 14.88 6.34
N LEU A 114 4.14 14.92 7.62
CA LEU A 114 5.46 14.44 8.03
C LEU A 114 5.59 12.92 7.87
N ILE A 115 4.47 12.18 8.01
CA ILE A 115 4.43 10.73 7.86
C ILE A 115 4.80 10.31 6.44
N ALA A 116 4.51 11.14 5.44
CA ALA A 116 4.86 10.87 4.04
C ALA A 116 6.38 10.74 3.82
N LYS A 117 7.22 11.36 4.66
CA LYS A 117 8.68 11.24 4.60
C LYS A 117 9.19 9.84 4.95
N GLU A 118 8.44 9.12 5.76
CA GLU A 118 8.76 7.76 6.22
C GLU A 118 7.90 6.69 5.53
N HIS A 119 7.35 7.01 4.34
CA HIS A 119 6.38 6.16 3.67
C HIS A 119 6.85 4.71 3.50
N CYS A 120 8.06 4.47 3.00
CA CYS A 120 8.56 3.12 2.78
C CYS A 120 8.69 2.33 4.09
N LYS A 121 9.21 2.95 5.13
CA LYS A 121 9.32 2.34 6.45
C LYS A 121 7.92 1.99 6.99
N THR A 122 7.00 2.91 6.92
CA THR A 122 5.61 2.70 7.35
C THR A 122 4.93 1.61 6.52
N CYS A 123 5.15 1.57 5.20
CA CYS A 123 4.57 0.58 4.31
C CYS A 123 5.10 -0.83 4.60
N VAL A 124 6.43 -1.01 4.65
CA VAL A 124 7.03 -2.34 4.81
C VAL A 124 6.96 -2.80 6.26
N GLU A 125 7.53 -2.03 7.20
CA GLU A 125 7.65 -2.45 8.59
C GLU A 125 6.34 -2.29 9.37
N GLY A 126 5.60 -1.22 9.12
CA GLY A 126 4.36 -0.93 9.84
C GLY A 126 3.12 -1.62 9.29
N HIS A 127 3.08 -1.94 8.01
CA HIS A 127 1.90 -2.51 7.36
C HIS A 127 2.15 -3.94 6.86
N TRP A 128 3.04 -4.14 5.89
CA TRP A 128 3.20 -5.44 5.24
C TRP A 128 3.74 -6.52 6.17
N LYS A 129 4.69 -6.22 7.06
CA LYS A 129 5.13 -7.20 8.09
C LYS A 129 3.96 -7.65 8.97
N LYS A 130 3.05 -6.76 9.30
CA LYS A 130 1.86 -7.11 10.08
C LYS A 130 0.87 -7.96 9.28
N VAL A 131 0.61 -7.60 8.01
CA VAL A 131 -0.25 -8.40 7.10
C VAL A 131 0.29 -9.82 6.99
N PHE A 132 1.58 -9.99 6.70
CA PHE A 132 2.20 -11.30 6.55
C PHE A 132 2.19 -12.09 7.86
N SER A 133 2.48 -11.45 8.99
CA SER A 133 2.37 -12.09 10.30
C SER A 133 0.96 -12.62 10.58
N ASP A 134 -0.08 -11.87 10.26
CA ASP A 134 -1.47 -12.29 10.43
C ASP A 134 -1.87 -13.42 9.45
N LEU A 135 -1.17 -13.55 8.32
CA LEU A 135 -1.28 -14.65 7.36
C LEU A 135 -0.40 -15.86 7.74
N LYS A 136 0.39 -15.78 8.81
CA LYS A 136 1.39 -16.78 9.23
C LYS A 136 2.50 -16.97 8.19
N LEU A 137 2.83 -15.92 7.46
CA LEU A 137 3.94 -15.86 6.51
C LEU A 137 5.07 -15.01 7.06
N ASN A 138 6.32 -15.31 6.66
CA ASN A 138 7.47 -14.47 7.00
C ASN A 138 7.73 -13.45 5.88
N LEU A 139 8.09 -12.22 6.27
CA LEU A 139 8.55 -11.16 5.37
C LEU A 139 9.94 -10.69 5.84
N GLU A 140 10.94 -10.90 4.99
CA GLU A 140 12.33 -10.48 5.19
C GLU A 140 12.67 -9.21 4.41
#